data_e28f65f92b4744ecfbd3b01138902b1d
#
_entry.id   e28f65f92b4744ecfbd3b01138902b1d
#
_cell.length_a   1.000
_cell.length_b   1.000
_cell.length_c   1.000
_cell.angle_alpha   90.00
_cell.angle_beta   90.00
_cell.angle_gamma   90.00
#
_symmetry.space_group_name_H-M   'P 1'
#
loop_
_entity.id
_entity.type
_entity.pdbx_description
1 polymer ?
#
loop_
_entity_poly.entity_id
_entity_poly.type
_entity_poly.pdbx_seq_one_letter_code
_entity_poly.pdbx_strand_id
1 'polypeptide(L)'
;MMDLYADGVNSQRPAVTNPSESTDSADSPTDPTESTKPLTPDEQEEAFYELFWELNRSSFEAYLDKHPETLSNGWDNIYINEAGINDDGTEIYTSMGEQVLAIDAANEIILIRVSGSGYQGVLAVGKDPSQLRCEVSKGIGSYGQPLEDLVEDNGGVLGMTGNGFYDPEGAGTGGIISGYSMCEGEGYGSHFTLGGYKRIGLTQDNKMYIIDSDADVASDVTDAVEFSPALIIDGQLMVGGFYEWSGINPRACIGQSERDEILMLVIE
;
A
#
# COMPACT_ATOMS: atom_id res chain seq x y z
N MET A 1 -8.20 14.72 9.68
CA MET A 1 -8.81 13.39 9.83
C MET A 1 -8.42 12.64 8.59
N MET A 2 -7.56 11.65 8.71
CA MET A 2 -7.14 10.82 7.57
C MET A 2 -8.04 9.60 7.60
N ASP A 3 -8.99 9.52 6.68
CA ASP A 3 -9.86 8.37 6.56
C ASP A 3 -9.17 7.34 5.65
N LEU A 4 -9.04 6.12 6.15
CA LEU A 4 -8.72 4.97 5.32
C LEU A 4 -10.04 4.52 4.68
N TYR A 5 -10.13 4.68 3.38
CA TYR A 5 -11.29 4.24 2.61
C TYR A 5 -11.04 2.83 2.10
N ALA A 6 -11.90 1.89 2.49
CA ALA A 6 -11.92 0.55 1.93
C ALA A 6 -13.36 0.26 1.47
N ASP A 7 -13.65 0.50 0.20
CA ASP A 7 -14.92 0.11 -0.41
C ASP A 7 -14.72 -1.08 -1.35
N GLY A 8 -15.46 -2.14 -1.08
CA GLY A 8 -15.47 -3.34 -1.89
C GLY A 8 -16.15 -3.14 -3.24
N VAL A 9 -15.43 -2.61 -4.19
CA VAL A 9 -15.88 -2.59 -5.59
C VAL A 9 -15.12 -3.67 -6.35
N ASN A 10 -15.82 -4.78 -6.60
CA ASN A 10 -15.37 -5.84 -7.48
C ASN A 10 -15.37 -5.32 -8.94
N SER A 11 -14.29 -4.67 -9.36
CA SER A 11 -14.10 -4.23 -10.72
C SER A 11 -13.06 -5.11 -11.41
N GLN A 12 -13.53 -5.90 -12.37
CA GLN A 12 -12.65 -6.63 -13.28
C GLN A 12 -11.76 -5.63 -14.04
N ARG A 13 -10.46 -5.74 -13.82
CA ARG A 13 -9.42 -4.96 -14.53
C ARG A 13 -9.52 -5.19 -16.04
N PRO A 14 -9.51 -4.15 -16.88
CA PRO A 14 -9.24 -4.33 -18.31
C PRO A 14 -7.75 -4.67 -18.50
N ALA A 15 -7.47 -5.74 -19.23
CA ALA A 15 -6.12 -6.13 -19.59
C ALA A 15 -5.47 -5.07 -20.49
N VAL A 16 -4.33 -4.54 -20.09
CA VAL A 16 -3.49 -3.67 -20.92
C VAL A 16 -2.81 -4.54 -21.98
N THR A 17 -3.21 -4.37 -23.24
CA THR A 17 -2.55 -5.02 -24.37
C THR A 17 -1.44 -4.13 -24.90
N ASN A 18 -0.19 -4.57 -24.75
CA ASN A 18 0.94 -3.98 -25.44
C ASN A 18 0.96 -4.39 -26.92
N PRO A 19 1.23 -3.50 -27.88
CA PRO A 19 1.41 -3.86 -29.28
C PRO A 19 2.79 -4.48 -29.50
N SER A 20 2.81 -5.75 -29.91
CA SER A 20 4.01 -6.47 -30.30
C SER A 20 4.42 -6.14 -31.72
N GLU A 21 5.68 -5.78 -31.95
CA GLU A 21 6.31 -5.91 -33.26
C GLU A 21 6.97 -7.28 -33.42
N SER A 22 6.71 -7.86 -34.57
CA SER A 22 7.15 -9.18 -35.00
C SER A 22 8.57 -9.21 -35.52
N THR A 23 9.36 -10.22 -35.14
CA THR A 23 10.36 -10.79 -36.06
C THR A 23 10.44 -12.31 -35.87
N ASP A 24 10.26 -13.01 -37.01
CA ASP A 24 10.39 -14.45 -37.18
C ASP A 24 11.73 -15.03 -36.73
N SER A 25 11.70 -16.15 -36.01
CA SER A 25 12.65 -17.25 -36.19
C SER A 25 12.06 -18.52 -35.58
N ALA A 26 11.91 -19.53 -36.41
CA ALA A 26 11.40 -20.84 -36.09
C ALA A 26 12.35 -21.63 -35.17
N ASP A 27 11.84 -22.13 -34.03
CA ASP A 27 12.25 -23.43 -33.53
C ASP A 27 11.11 -24.06 -32.70
N SER A 28 11.09 -25.40 -32.68
CA SER A 28 9.98 -26.29 -32.37
C SER A 28 9.31 -26.08 -31.00
N PRO A 29 8.01 -26.39 -30.86
CA PRO A 29 7.24 -26.17 -29.64
C PRO A 29 7.50 -27.26 -28.61
N THR A 30 8.08 -26.90 -27.50
CA THR A 30 7.85 -27.60 -26.23
C THR A 30 6.62 -26.97 -25.60
N ASP A 31 5.55 -27.72 -25.58
CA ASP A 31 4.27 -27.37 -24.95
C ASP A 31 4.42 -27.31 -23.42
N PRO A 32 4.21 -26.18 -22.76
CA PRO A 32 4.02 -26.10 -21.33
C PRO A 32 2.59 -25.72 -21.02
N THR A 33 1.65 -26.61 -21.40
CA THR A 33 0.32 -26.59 -20.78
C THR A 33 0.40 -27.42 -19.51
N GLU A 34 1.11 -26.94 -18.49
CA GLU A 34 0.79 -27.32 -17.12
C GLU A 34 -0.60 -26.76 -16.81
N SER A 35 -1.60 -27.62 -17.01
CA SER A 35 -2.94 -27.42 -16.47
C SER A 35 -2.79 -27.37 -14.94
N THR A 36 -2.74 -26.19 -14.36
CA THR A 36 -2.79 -26.01 -12.91
C THR A 36 -4.14 -26.54 -12.45
N LYS A 37 -4.11 -27.72 -11.86
CA LYS A 37 -5.29 -28.32 -11.22
C LYS A 37 -5.77 -27.32 -10.15
N PRO A 38 -7.08 -27.00 -10.07
CA PRO A 38 -7.59 -26.17 -8.99
C PRO A 38 -7.18 -26.73 -7.64
N LEU A 39 -6.74 -25.84 -6.72
CA LEU A 39 -6.39 -26.22 -5.35
C LEU A 39 -7.58 -26.85 -4.65
N THR A 40 -7.33 -27.86 -3.84
CA THR A 40 -8.31 -28.42 -2.92
C THR A 40 -8.63 -27.38 -1.81
N PRO A 41 -9.76 -27.51 -1.11
CA PRO A 41 -10.08 -26.60 0.01
C PRO A 41 -8.98 -26.53 1.07
N ASP A 42 -8.34 -27.65 1.41
CA ASP A 42 -7.24 -27.68 2.38
C ASP A 42 -5.98 -26.96 1.85
N GLU A 43 -5.69 -27.09 0.55
CA GLU A 43 -4.59 -26.36 -0.09
C GLU A 43 -4.87 -24.85 -0.18
N GLN A 44 -6.13 -24.45 -0.39
CA GLN A 44 -6.54 -23.03 -0.38
C GLN A 44 -6.42 -22.44 1.02
N GLU A 45 -6.82 -23.17 2.05
CA GLU A 45 -6.66 -22.77 3.45
C GLU A 45 -5.18 -22.53 3.80
N GLU A 46 -4.31 -23.49 3.49
CA GLU A 46 -2.88 -23.34 3.78
C GLU A 46 -2.27 -22.16 3.00
N ALA A 47 -2.63 -21.97 1.72
CA ALA A 47 -2.19 -20.83 0.93
C ALA A 47 -2.65 -19.49 1.54
N PHE A 48 -3.88 -19.42 2.04
CA PHE A 48 -4.39 -18.24 2.73
C PHE A 48 -3.57 -17.91 3.99
N TYR A 49 -3.26 -18.90 4.85
CA TYR A 49 -2.45 -18.66 6.04
C TYR A 49 -0.97 -18.44 5.72
N GLU A 50 -0.47 -18.91 4.60
CA GLU A 50 0.87 -18.58 4.11
C GLU A 50 0.94 -17.14 3.64
N LEU A 51 -0.08 -16.66 2.92
CA LEU A 51 -0.21 -15.28 2.46
C LEU A 51 -0.39 -14.31 3.65
N PHE A 52 -1.34 -14.59 4.55
CA PHE A 52 -1.63 -13.79 5.73
C PHE A 52 -0.95 -14.37 6.99
N TRP A 53 0.35 -14.55 6.90
CA TRP A 53 1.19 -15.18 7.94
C TRP A 53 1.17 -14.43 9.29
N GLU A 54 0.74 -13.17 9.33
CA GLU A 54 0.56 -12.39 10.56
C GLU A 54 -0.57 -12.95 11.42
N LEU A 55 -1.56 -13.61 10.81
CA LEU A 55 -2.75 -14.06 11.51
C LEU A 55 -2.45 -15.09 12.62
N ASN A 56 -3.09 -14.91 13.75
CA ASN A 56 -3.24 -15.97 14.72
C ASN A 56 -4.34 -16.93 14.26
N ARG A 57 -3.94 -18.11 13.75
CA ARG A 57 -4.85 -19.10 13.18
C ARG A 57 -6.03 -19.40 14.13
N SER A 58 -5.77 -19.61 15.43
CA SER A 58 -6.84 -19.96 16.39
C SER A 58 -7.87 -18.84 16.57
N SER A 59 -7.45 -17.56 16.52
CA SER A 59 -8.40 -16.46 16.62
C SER A 59 -9.23 -16.33 15.34
N PHE A 60 -8.63 -16.58 14.19
CA PHE A 60 -9.34 -16.54 12.92
C PHE A 60 -10.31 -17.72 12.76
N GLU A 61 -9.92 -18.93 13.14
CA GLU A 61 -10.82 -20.09 13.18
C GLU A 61 -12.02 -19.83 14.10
N ALA A 62 -11.80 -19.23 15.28
CA ALA A 62 -12.88 -18.86 16.21
C ALA A 62 -13.82 -17.79 15.63
N TYR A 63 -13.31 -16.90 14.79
CA TYR A 63 -14.13 -15.96 14.03
C TYR A 63 -14.96 -16.68 12.96
N LEU A 64 -14.36 -17.57 12.17
CA LEU A 64 -15.06 -18.36 11.15
C LEU A 64 -16.15 -19.26 11.74
N ASP A 65 -15.96 -19.81 12.94
CA ASP A 65 -16.99 -20.58 13.65
C ASP A 65 -18.24 -19.74 13.96
N LYS A 66 -18.06 -18.44 14.21
CA LYS A 66 -19.16 -17.49 14.45
C LYS A 66 -19.75 -16.93 13.14
N HIS A 67 -18.94 -16.85 12.09
CA HIS A 67 -19.23 -16.24 10.81
C HIS A 67 -18.96 -17.19 9.64
N PRO A 68 -19.65 -18.36 9.54
CA PRO A 68 -19.40 -19.36 8.53
C PRO A 68 -19.68 -18.86 7.09
N GLU A 69 -20.47 -17.80 6.94
CA GLU A 69 -20.73 -17.13 5.68
C GLU A 69 -19.47 -16.51 5.05
N THR A 70 -18.46 -16.19 5.84
CA THR A 70 -17.18 -15.62 5.38
C THR A 70 -16.50 -16.51 4.33
N LEU A 71 -16.66 -17.84 4.45
CA LEU A 71 -16.10 -18.82 3.51
C LEU A 71 -17.03 -19.17 2.34
N SER A 72 -18.19 -18.54 2.21
CA SER A 72 -19.20 -18.89 1.20
C SER A 72 -18.69 -18.78 -0.24
N ASN A 73 -17.68 -17.92 -0.49
CA ASN A 73 -17.06 -17.69 -1.80
C ASN A 73 -15.63 -18.27 -1.89
N GLY A 74 -15.20 -19.08 -0.92
CA GLY A 74 -13.86 -19.67 -0.85
C GLY A 74 -12.82 -18.76 -0.19
N TRP A 75 -11.67 -19.35 0.11
CA TRP A 75 -10.57 -18.70 0.81
C TRP A 75 -9.98 -17.48 0.07
N ASP A 76 -9.92 -17.54 -1.26
CA ASP A 76 -9.38 -16.48 -2.11
C ASP A 76 -10.30 -15.25 -2.18
N ASN A 77 -11.52 -15.34 -1.65
CA ASN A 77 -12.52 -14.28 -1.69
C ASN A 77 -13.00 -13.89 -0.27
N ILE A 78 -12.23 -14.19 0.75
CA ILE A 78 -12.51 -13.73 2.09
C ILE A 78 -12.42 -12.20 2.10
N TYR A 79 -13.55 -11.58 2.51
CA TYR A 79 -13.63 -10.14 2.69
C TYR A 79 -14.23 -9.82 4.05
N ILE A 80 -13.44 -9.18 4.91
CA ILE A 80 -13.81 -8.72 6.24
C ILE A 80 -13.45 -7.24 6.30
N ASN A 81 -14.41 -6.38 6.54
CA ASN A 81 -14.18 -4.95 6.70
C ASN A 81 -15.12 -4.45 7.83
N GLU A 82 -14.67 -4.58 9.06
CA GLU A 82 -15.47 -4.28 10.25
C GLU A 82 -14.97 -3.03 10.99
N ALA A 83 -13.97 -2.34 10.43
CA ALA A 83 -13.25 -1.42 11.28
C ALA A 83 -12.91 -0.08 10.68
N GLY A 84 -13.37 0.97 11.34
CA GLY A 84 -12.63 2.20 11.47
C GLY A 84 -11.59 2.11 12.61
N ILE A 85 -10.67 3.05 12.69
CA ILE A 85 -9.65 3.12 13.76
C ILE A 85 -10.26 3.23 15.16
N ASN A 86 -11.48 3.77 15.27
CA ASN A 86 -12.20 4.01 16.51
C ASN A 86 -13.27 2.95 16.82
N ASP A 87 -13.42 1.94 15.96
CA ASP A 87 -14.41 0.89 16.14
C ASP A 87 -13.83 -0.25 16.98
N ASP A 88 -14.70 -1.10 17.52
CA ASP A 88 -14.27 -2.27 18.29
C ASP A 88 -13.48 -3.27 17.41
N GLY A 89 -13.70 -3.24 16.09
CA GLY A 89 -13.06 -4.09 15.09
C GLY A 89 -13.49 -5.56 15.21
N THR A 90 -12.69 -6.43 14.62
CA THR A 90 -12.92 -7.88 14.68
C THR A 90 -12.40 -8.49 15.99
N GLU A 91 -12.78 -9.71 16.30
CA GLU A 91 -12.14 -10.55 17.34
C GLU A 91 -10.94 -11.36 16.75
N ILE A 92 -10.45 -10.99 15.58
CA ILE A 92 -9.30 -11.59 14.93
C ILE A 92 -8.04 -10.86 15.39
N TYR A 93 -6.99 -11.61 15.66
CA TYR A 93 -5.73 -11.08 16.15
C TYR A 93 -4.56 -11.59 15.31
N THR A 94 -3.47 -10.82 15.31
CA THR A 94 -2.17 -11.28 14.79
C THR A 94 -1.53 -12.25 15.80
N SER A 95 -0.46 -12.93 15.36
CA SER A 95 0.36 -13.77 16.24
C SER A 95 1.07 -12.98 17.35
N MET A 96 1.19 -11.65 17.19
CA MET A 96 1.77 -10.73 18.16
C MET A 96 0.72 -10.12 19.11
N GLY A 97 -0.56 -10.30 18.80
CA GLY A 97 -1.69 -9.87 19.62
C GLY A 97 -2.36 -8.57 19.21
N GLU A 98 -1.94 -7.95 18.08
CA GLU A 98 -2.62 -6.79 17.53
C GLU A 98 -3.95 -7.24 16.90
N GLN A 99 -4.95 -6.36 16.96
CA GLN A 99 -6.25 -6.63 16.35
C GLN A 99 -6.20 -6.43 14.85
N VAL A 100 -6.74 -7.41 14.10
CA VAL A 100 -6.98 -7.29 12.67
C VAL A 100 -8.29 -6.54 12.46
N LEU A 101 -8.26 -5.52 11.61
CA LEU A 101 -9.40 -4.65 11.33
C LEU A 101 -10.14 -5.07 10.06
N ALA A 102 -9.39 -5.47 9.04
CA ALA A 102 -9.94 -5.90 7.77
C ALA A 102 -9.03 -6.92 7.08
N ILE A 103 -9.62 -7.76 6.25
CA ILE A 103 -8.92 -8.68 5.33
C ILE A 103 -9.64 -8.60 3.98
N ASP A 104 -8.88 -8.38 2.93
CA ASP A 104 -9.32 -8.50 1.54
C ASP A 104 -8.39 -9.49 0.83
N ALA A 105 -8.82 -10.75 0.79
CA ALA A 105 -8.01 -11.82 0.21
C ALA A 105 -7.86 -11.67 -1.32
N ALA A 106 -8.88 -11.15 -2.00
CA ALA A 106 -8.84 -10.95 -3.44
C ALA A 106 -7.83 -9.86 -3.87
N ASN A 107 -7.61 -8.86 -3.02
CA ASN A 107 -6.62 -7.80 -3.24
C ASN A 107 -5.35 -8.01 -2.40
N GLU A 108 -5.27 -9.12 -1.66
CA GLU A 108 -4.10 -9.50 -0.86
C GLU A 108 -3.70 -8.45 0.18
N ILE A 109 -4.70 -7.85 0.85
CA ILE A 109 -4.52 -6.77 1.82
C ILE A 109 -5.03 -7.18 3.20
N ILE A 110 -4.27 -6.84 4.23
CA ILE A 110 -4.70 -6.92 5.63
C ILE A 110 -4.49 -5.59 6.33
N LEU A 111 -5.48 -5.16 7.13
CA LEU A 111 -5.39 -3.98 7.99
C LEU A 111 -5.25 -4.41 9.45
N ILE A 112 -4.26 -3.87 10.12
CA ILE A 112 -3.90 -4.21 11.50
C ILE A 112 -3.93 -2.93 12.34
N ARG A 113 -4.61 -2.98 13.49
CA ARG A 113 -4.58 -1.90 14.47
C ARG A 113 -3.22 -1.86 15.14
N VAL A 114 -2.61 -0.69 15.16
CA VAL A 114 -1.40 -0.43 15.95
C VAL A 114 -1.71 0.56 17.05
N SER A 115 -1.18 0.32 18.25
CA SER A 115 -1.38 1.21 19.37
C SER A 115 -0.22 1.19 20.35
N GLY A 116 -0.02 2.29 21.05
CA GLY A 116 1.01 2.42 22.07
C GLY A 116 0.67 3.53 23.05
N SER A 117 1.63 3.92 23.87
CA SER A 117 1.42 4.99 24.84
C SER A 117 1.24 6.35 24.15
N GLY A 118 -0.02 6.79 24.00
CA GLY A 118 -0.37 8.10 23.47
C GLY A 118 -0.50 8.15 21.95
N TYR A 119 -0.63 7.01 21.26
CA TYR A 119 -0.94 6.94 19.85
C TYR A 119 -1.78 5.69 19.52
N GLN A 120 -2.51 5.78 18.46
CA GLN A 120 -3.17 4.68 17.78
C GLN A 120 -3.04 4.87 16.27
N GLY A 121 -3.26 3.80 15.52
CA GLY A 121 -3.14 3.88 14.07
C GLY A 121 -3.56 2.59 13.39
N VAL A 122 -3.38 2.58 12.08
CA VAL A 122 -3.63 1.43 11.22
C VAL A 122 -2.40 1.17 10.38
N LEU A 123 -1.95 -0.09 10.37
CA LEU A 123 -0.98 -0.62 9.44
C LEU A 123 -1.73 -1.43 8.38
N ALA A 124 -1.63 -0.99 7.14
CA ALA A 124 -2.02 -1.80 5.99
C ALA A 124 -0.81 -2.55 5.46
N VAL A 125 -0.98 -3.84 5.19
CA VAL A 125 0.03 -4.69 4.55
C VAL A 125 -0.55 -5.20 3.24
N GLY A 126 0.01 -4.72 2.12
CA GLY A 126 -0.27 -5.24 0.78
C GLY A 126 0.76 -6.30 0.41
N LYS A 127 0.30 -7.51 0.09
CA LYS A 127 1.18 -8.65 -0.16
C LYS A 127 1.82 -8.62 -1.55
N ASP A 128 1.12 -8.07 -2.53
CA ASP A 128 1.60 -7.91 -3.90
C ASP A 128 2.09 -6.48 -4.13
N PRO A 129 3.41 -6.24 -4.16
CA PRO A 129 3.96 -4.90 -4.39
C PRO A 129 3.66 -4.34 -5.78
N SER A 130 3.27 -5.18 -6.75
CA SER A 130 2.91 -4.73 -8.09
C SER A 130 1.59 -3.94 -8.14
N GLN A 131 0.81 -4.01 -7.06
CA GLN A 131 -0.45 -3.27 -6.94
C GLN A 131 -0.25 -1.84 -6.43
N LEU A 132 0.94 -1.50 -5.91
CA LEU A 132 1.26 -0.14 -5.47
C LEU A 132 1.56 0.74 -6.69
N ARG A 133 0.97 1.93 -6.70
CA ARG A 133 1.32 2.99 -7.64
C ARG A 133 1.10 4.36 -7.01
N CYS A 134 1.71 5.37 -7.58
CA CYS A 134 1.48 6.76 -7.26
C CYS A 134 0.38 7.33 -8.16
N GLU A 135 -0.48 8.17 -7.60
CA GLU A 135 -1.48 8.89 -8.37
C GLU A 135 -1.48 10.37 -7.99
N VAL A 136 -1.82 11.22 -8.94
CA VAL A 136 -1.95 12.66 -8.72
C VAL A 136 -3.37 13.14 -9.02
N SER A 137 -3.78 14.21 -8.35
CA SER A 137 -5.09 14.83 -8.61
C SER A 137 -5.25 15.19 -10.09
N LYS A 138 -6.44 14.97 -10.64
CA LYS A 138 -6.84 15.45 -11.99
C LYS A 138 -6.71 16.97 -12.14
N GLY A 139 -6.72 17.69 -11.04
CA GLY A 139 -6.56 19.15 -10.99
C GLY A 139 -5.15 19.59 -10.65
N ILE A 140 -4.13 18.70 -10.76
CA ILE A 140 -2.75 19.01 -10.40
C ILE A 140 -2.29 20.33 -11.06
N GLY A 141 -1.61 21.18 -10.28
CA GLY A 141 -1.27 22.55 -10.66
C GLY A 141 -2.35 23.60 -10.31
N SER A 142 -3.57 23.19 -9.96
CA SER A 142 -4.70 24.10 -9.65
C SER A 142 -5.42 23.71 -8.36
N TYR A 143 -5.84 22.45 -8.22
CA TYR A 143 -6.53 21.94 -7.02
C TYR A 143 -6.22 20.47 -6.78
N GLY A 144 -6.32 20.06 -5.52
CA GLY A 144 -6.25 18.65 -5.11
C GLY A 144 -7.61 17.97 -5.18
N GLN A 145 -7.61 16.65 -4.92
CA GLN A 145 -8.83 15.85 -4.74
C GLN A 145 -8.82 15.26 -3.32
N PRO A 146 -9.99 15.02 -2.73
CA PRO A 146 -10.10 14.14 -1.57
C PRO A 146 -9.46 12.78 -1.88
N LEU A 147 -8.89 12.14 -0.86
CA LEU A 147 -8.21 10.86 -1.05
C LEU A 147 -9.16 9.78 -1.55
N GLU A 148 -10.40 9.76 -1.03
CA GLU A 148 -11.45 8.83 -1.45
C GLU A 148 -11.73 8.93 -2.95
N ASP A 149 -11.95 10.17 -3.43
CA ASP A 149 -12.22 10.41 -4.85
C ASP A 149 -11.04 9.98 -5.73
N LEU A 150 -9.80 10.20 -5.25
CA LEU A 150 -8.60 9.81 -6.00
C LEU A 150 -8.45 8.29 -6.08
N VAL A 151 -8.72 7.58 -4.99
CA VAL A 151 -8.71 6.11 -4.94
C VAL A 151 -9.80 5.53 -5.85
N GLU A 152 -11.03 6.04 -5.73
CA GLU A 152 -12.18 5.58 -6.53
C GLU A 152 -11.97 5.82 -8.04
N ASP A 153 -11.55 7.04 -8.41
CA ASP A 153 -11.29 7.44 -9.80
C ASP A 153 -10.25 6.56 -10.50
N ASN A 154 -9.32 5.97 -9.73
CA ASN A 154 -8.23 5.14 -10.25
C ASN A 154 -8.44 3.64 -9.99
N GLY A 155 -9.64 3.25 -9.51
CA GLY A 155 -9.98 1.85 -9.25
C GLY A 155 -9.12 1.22 -8.14
N GLY A 156 -8.61 2.03 -7.22
CA GLY A 156 -7.91 1.56 -6.03
C GLY A 156 -8.88 1.06 -4.97
N VAL A 157 -8.38 0.28 -4.03
CA VAL A 157 -9.13 -0.22 -2.86
C VAL A 157 -8.60 0.35 -1.55
N LEU A 158 -7.41 0.92 -1.60
CA LEU A 158 -6.73 1.54 -0.46
C LEU A 158 -5.87 2.71 -0.96
N GLY A 159 -5.76 3.76 -0.17
CA GLY A 159 -4.90 4.90 -0.48
C GLY A 159 -4.32 5.55 0.76
N MET A 160 -3.18 6.21 0.56
CA MET A 160 -2.52 7.02 1.58
C MET A 160 -1.89 8.25 0.94
N THR A 161 -1.87 9.36 1.67
CA THR A 161 -1.19 10.58 1.21
C THR A 161 0.32 10.34 1.10
N GLY A 162 0.90 10.60 -0.07
CA GLY A 162 2.33 10.45 -0.33
C GLY A 162 3.13 11.71 -0.03
N ASN A 163 2.81 12.82 -0.70
CA ASN A 163 3.49 14.11 -0.54
C ASN A 163 2.67 15.11 0.26
N GLY A 164 3.35 16.13 0.78
CA GLY A 164 2.68 17.36 1.21
C GLY A 164 2.24 18.22 0.00
N PHE A 165 1.50 19.26 0.28
CA PHE A 165 1.15 20.28 -0.70
C PHE A 165 1.40 21.69 -0.16
N TYR A 166 1.55 22.63 -1.05
CA TYR A 166 1.74 24.04 -0.68
C TYR A 166 0.44 24.61 -0.11
N ASP A 167 0.48 24.95 1.15
CA ASP A 167 -0.68 25.44 1.92
C ASP A 167 -0.34 26.71 2.71
N PRO A 168 -0.22 27.86 2.05
CA PRO A 168 0.11 29.10 2.73
C PRO A 168 -1.05 29.51 3.66
N GLU A 169 -0.77 29.50 4.96
CA GLU A 169 -1.72 29.93 6.02
C GLU A 169 -3.06 29.18 6.00
N GLY A 170 -3.10 27.92 5.53
CA GLY A 170 -4.33 27.13 5.44
C GLY A 170 -5.23 27.50 4.25
N ALA A 171 -4.73 28.25 3.26
CA ALA A 171 -5.47 28.67 2.07
C ALA A 171 -5.08 27.90 0.80
N GLY A 172 -4.31 26.83 0.94
CA GLY A 172 -3.89 25.98 -0.17
C GLY A 172 -5.05 25.22 -0.81
N THR A 173 -4.99 25.04 -2.12
CA THR A 173 -6.01 24.30 -2.89
C THR A 173 -5.69 22.82 -3.00
N GLY A 174 -4.54 22.35 -2.48
CA GLY A 174 -4.07 20.98 -2.64
C GLY A 174 -3.47 20.63 -4.01
N GLY A 175 -3.51 21.56 -4.97
CA GLY A 175 -3.06 21.31 -6.33
C GLY A 175 -1.57 21.50 -6.59
N ILE A 176 -0.81 22.06 -5.63
CA ILE A 176 0.63 22.31 -5.78
C ILE A 176 1.39 21.37 -4.84
N ILE A 177 2.06 20.39 -5.40
CA ILE A 177 2.84 19.39 -4.64
C ILE A 177 4.03 20.07 -3.97
N SER A 178 4.24 19.76 -2.69
CA SER A 178 5.48 20.08 -1.98
C SER A 178 6.44 18.89 -2.11
N GLY A 179 7.60 19.13 -2.72
CA GLY A 179 8.54 18.08 -3.08
C GLY A 179 8.25 17.51 -4.48
N TYR A 180 8.86 16.37 -4.77
CA TYR A 180 8.78 15.70 -6.06
C TYR A 180 7.93 14.42 -5.96
N SER A 181 7.05 14.22 -6.93
CA SER A 181 6.37 12.96 -7.18
C SER A 181 6.66 12.47 -8.59
N MET A 182 6.60 11.18 -8.78
CA MET A 182 6.58 10.53 -10.09
C MET A 182 5.44 9.51 -10.10
N CYS A 183 4.64 9.56 -11.15
CA CYS A 183 3.53 8.63 -11.35
C CYS A 183 3.64 8.09 -12.77
N GLU A 184 3.76 6.77 -12.92
CA GLU A 184 3.94 6.09 -14.21
C GLU A 184 5.07 6.70 -15.07
N GLY A 185 6.16 7.11 -14.44
CA GLY A 185 7.32 7.73 -15.11
C GLY A 185 7.19 9.23 -15.40
N GLU A 186 6.04 9.84 -15.15
CA GLU A 186 5.86 11.29 -15.29
C GLU A 186 6.14 12.00 -13.96
N GLY A 187 7.03 13.00 -14.01
CA GLY A 187 7.45 13.77 -12.83
C GLY A 187 6.57 14.99 -12.56
N TYR A 188 6.27 15.22 -11.29
CA TYR A 188 5.47 16.35 -10.79
C TYR A 188 6.17 17.08 -9.65
N GLY A 189 5.93 18.37 -9.53
CA GLY A 189 6.53 19.19 -8.49
C GLY A 189 8.01 19.46 -8.70
N SER A 190 8.71 19.73 -7.62
CA SER A 190 10.17 19.98 -7.63
C SER A 190 10.78 19.47 -6.34
N HIS A 191 12.04 19.01 -6.43
CA HIS A 191 12.76 18.47 -5.26
C HIS A 191 12.90 19.51 -4.16
N PHE A 192 12.84 19.02 -2.93
CA PHE A 192 13.21 19.82 -1.79
C PHE A 192 14.69 20.20 -1.85
N THR A 193 14.97 21.49 -1.67
CA THR A 193 16.35 22.00 -1.63
C THR A 193 16.96 21.96 -0.24
N LEU A 194 16.14 21.66 0.79
CA LEU A 194 16.60 21.56 2.17
C LEU A 194 17.13 20.14 2.42
N GLY A 195 18.28 20.05 3.09
CA GLY A 195 18.87 18.75 3.45
C GLY A 195 17.97 17.92 4.36
N GLY A 196 18.10 16.60 4.26
CA GLY A 196 17.37 15.64 5.11
C GLY A 196 16.07 15.08 4.51
N TYR A 197 15.59 15.65 3.40
CA TYR A 197 14.48 15.06 2.65
C TYR A 197 14.96 13.84 1.86
N LYS A 198 14.08 12.86 1.74
CA LYS A 198 14.34 11.60 1.05
C LYS A 198 13.26 11.36 0.00
N ARG A 199 13.66 10.74 -1.09
CA ARG A 199 12.76 10.23 -2.10
C ARG A 199 12.63 8.73 -1.93
N ILE A 200 11.40 8.26 -1.96
CA ILE A 200 11.05 6.85 -2.01
C ILE A 200 10.67 6.58 -3.45
N GLY A 201 11.39 5.68 -4.11
CA GLY A 201 11.10 5.25 -5.48
C GLY A 201 10.67 3.80 -5.52
N LEU A 202 9.71 3.48 -6.39
CA LEU A 202 9.30 2.13 -6.76
C LEU A 202 9.79 1.84 -8.17
N THR A 203 10.52 0.74 -8.32
CA THR A 203 11.09 0.32 -9.61
C THR A 203 10.14 -0.58 -10.40
N GLN A 204 10.42 -0.80 -11.67
CA GLN A 204 9.64 -1.69 -12.54
C GLN A 204 9.57 -3.14 -12.05
N ASP A 205 10.54 -3.59 -11.27
CA ASP A 205 10.56 -4.89 -10.61
C ASP A 205 9.96 -4.86 -9.19
N ASN A 206 9.19 -3.81 -8.88
CA ASN A 206 8.44 -3.61 -7.64
C ASN A 206 9.32 -3.55 -6.38
N LYS A 207 10.55 -3.06 -6.51
CA LYS A 207 11.44 -2.80 -5.38
C LYS A 207 11.38 -1.34 -4.96
N MET A 208 11.26 -1.14 -3.66
CA MET A 208 11.29 0.20 -3.06
C MET A 208 12.71 0.52 -2.62
N TYR A 209 13.16 1.74 -2.91
CA TYR A 209 14.42 2.24 -2.39
C TYR A 209 14.31 3.69 -1.93
N ILE A 210 15.21 4.10 -1.04
CA ILE A 210 15.24 5.42 -0.44
C ILE A 210 16.55 6.09 -0.82
N ILE A 211 16.47 7.28 -1.44
CA ILE A 211 17.61 8.09 -1.85
C ILE A 211 17.49 9.52 -1.34
N ASP A 212 18.58 10.27 -1.40
CA ASP A 212 18.54 11.70 -1.15
C ASP A 212 17.72 12.43 -2.23
N SER A 213 17.00 13.47 -1.83
CA SER A 213 16.09 14.19 -2.74
C SER A 213 16.80 14.92 -3.89
N ASP A 214 18.09 15.23 -3.71
CA ASP A 214 18.94 15.86 -4.75
C ASP A 214 19.64 14.85 -5.67
N ALA A 215 19.48 13.55 -5.43
CA ALA A 215 20.03 12.52 -6.32
C ALA A 215 19.17 12.37 -7.57
N ASP A 216 19.81 11.98 -8.68
CA ASP A 216 19.09 11.65 -9.91
C ASP A 216 18.17 10.43 -9.70
N VAL A 217 16.97 10.49 -10.31
CA VAL A 217 16.05 9.36 -10.31
C VAL A 217 16.60 8.28 -11.25
N ALA A 218 16.70 7.05 -10.77
CA ALA A 218 17.11 5.93 -11.59
C ALA A 218 16.09 5.68 -12.72
N SER A 219 16.57 5.23 -13.88
CA SER A 219 15.74 5.11 -15.09
C SER A 219 14.71 3.98 -15.05
N ASP A 220 14.80 3.10 -14.06
CA ASP A 220 13.88 1.99 -13.80
C ASP A 220 12.79 2.33 -12.78
N VAL A 221 12.82 3.54 -12.20
CA VAL A 221 11.78 4.03 -11.30
C VAL A 221 10.55 4.45 -12.11
N THR A 222 9.41 3.95 -11.70
CA THR A 222 8.10 4.29 -12.30
C THR A 222 7.30 5.24 -11.42
N ASP A 223 7.43 5.09 -10.11
CA ASP A 223 6.66 5.85 -9.13
C ASP A 223 7.57 6.35 -8.01
N ALA A 224 7.33 7.55 -7.53
CA ALA A 224 8.09 8.11 -6.43
C ALA A 224 7.30 9.15 -5.65
N VAL A 225 7.60 9.25 -4.36
CA VAL A 225 7.16 10.33 -3.48
C VAL A 225 8.36 10.88 -2.71
N GLU A 226 8.29 12.12 -2.28
CA GLU A 226 9.39 12.79 -1.59
C GLU A 226 8.90 13.42 -0.29
N PHE A 227 9.43 12.94 0.82
CA PHE A 227 9.17 13.50 2.13
C PHE A 227 10.34 13.23 3.10
N SER A 228 10.14 13.51 4.39
CA SER A 228 11.14 13.39 5.45
C SER A 228 10.46 13.01 6.76
N PRO A 229 11.16 12.31 7.63
CA PRO A 229 12.47 11.65 7.52
C PRO A 229 12.37 10.21 7.05
N ALA A 230 13.50 9.63 6.57
CA ALA A 230 13.60 8.18 6.49
C ALA A 230 13.72 7.61 7.92
N LEU A 231 12.92 6.61 8.23
CA LEU A 231 12.89 5.97 9.55
C LEU A 231 13.76 4.72 9.62
N ILE A 232 13.75 3.94 8.54
CA ILE A 232 14.50 2.69 8.40
C ILE A 232 15.08 2.66 6.99
N ILE A 233 16.36 2.36 6.84
CA ILE A 233 17.03 2.09 5.57
C ILE A 233 17.83 0.79 5.74
N ASP A 234 17.63 -0.18 4.87
CA ASP A 234 18.30 -1.49 4.88
C ASP A 234 18.23 -2.17 6.26
N GLY A 235 17.05 -2.14 6.89
CA GLY A 235 16.81 -2.69 8.22
C GLY A 235 17.44 -1.91 9.38
N GLN A 236 18.10 -0.79 9.12
CA GLN A 236 18.74 0.04 10.14
C GLN A 236 17.87 1.23 10.51
N LEU A 237 17.65 1.41 11.82
CA LEU A 237 16.93 2.58 12.34
C LEU A 237 17.77 3.85 12.12
N MET A 238 17.16 4.81 11.44
CA MET A 238 17.74 6.13 11.17
C MET A 238 17.41 7.10 12.29
N VAL A 239 17.79 6.74 13.53
CA VAL A 239 17.51 7.53 14.74
C VAL A 239 18.55 8.63 14.90
N GLY A 240 18.14 9.88 14.80
CA GLY A 240 18.98 11.05 15.10
C GLY A 240 18.55 12.28 14.31
N GLY A 241 18.44 13.42 14.99
CA GLY A 241 18.14 14.70 14.33
C GLY A 241 16.69 15.00 14.02
N PHE A 242 15.73 14.17 14.48
CA PHE A 242 14.31 14.38 14.23
C PHE A 242 13.61 15.36 15.20
N TYR A 243 14.32 15.92 16.14
CA TYR A 243 13.73 16.72 17.22
C TYR A 243 12.99 17.96 16.73
N GLU A 244 13.39 18.53 15.60
CA GLU A 244 12.72 19.70 15.03
C GLU A 244 11.38 19.34 14.35
N TRP A 245 11.21 18.08 13.95
CA TRP A 245 10.01 17.55 13.30
C TRP A 245 9.15 16.69 14.23
N SER A 246 9.65 16.45 15.44
CA SER A 246 8.98 15.67 16.46
C SER A 246 7.95 16.53 17.17
N GLY A 247 6.73 16.42 16.85
CA GLY A 247 5.58 16.97 17.58
C GLY A 247 4.52 15.89 17.68
N ILE A 248 3.51 16.14 18.49
CA ILE A 248 2.29 15.32 18.50
C ILE A 248 1.47 15.74 17.29
N ASN A 249 1.55 14.97 16.21
CA ASN A 249 0.81 15.20 14.98
C ASN A 249 0.51 13.85 14.35
N PRO A 250 -0.55 13.73 13.54
CA PRO A 250 -0.77 12.56 12.68
C PRO A 250 0.44 12.28 11.78
N ARG A 251 0.70 11.02 11.50
CA ARG A 251 1.82 10.60 10.65
C ARG A 251 1.34 9.55 9.65
N ALA A 252 1.88 9.64 8.43
CA ALA A 252 1.76 8.62 7.40
C ALA A 252 3.18 8.17 7.01
N CYS A 253 3.37 6.86 6.91
CA CYS A 253 4.65 6.25 6.55
C CYS A 253 4.40 5.14 5.54
N ILE A 254 5.31 5.01 4.58
CA ILE A 254 5.30 3.91 3.61
C ILE A 254 6.66 3.21 3.67
N GLY A 255 6.66 1.91 3.43
CA GLY A 255 7.86 1.09 3.39
C GLY A 255 7.62 -0.23 2.69
N GLN A 256 8.69 -1.01 2.52
CA GLN A 256 8.65 -2.37 2.01
C GLN A 256 9.34 -3.31 3.01
N SER A 257 8.72 -4.47 3.25
CA SER A 257 9.28 -5.50 4.13
C SER A 257 10.35 -6.34 3.41
N GLU A 258 11.09 -7.17 4.16
CA GLU A 258 12.01 -8.16 3.59
C GLU A 258 11.30 -9.24 2.75
N ARG A 259 9.97 -9.33 2.85
CA ARG A 259 9.11 -10.21 2.05
C ARG A 259 8.53 -9.53 0.82
N ASP A 260 9.02 -8.33 0.51
CA ASP A 260 8.53 -7.44 -0.56
C ASP A 260 7.12 -6.86 -0.33
N GLU A 261 6.49 -7.10 0.81
CA GLU A 261 5.18 -6.57 1.15
C GLU A 261 5.22 -5.05 1.30
N ILE A 262 4.20 -4.37 0.83
CA ILE A 262 4.05 -2.92 1.00
C ILE A 262 3.42 -2.63 2.36
N LEU A 263 4.05 -1.76 3.12
CA LEU A 263 3.62 -1.33 4.44
C LEU A 263 3.16 0.13 4.36
N MET A 264 1.89 0.38 4.69
CA MET A 264 1.33 1.73 4.80
C MET A 264 0.84 1.93 6.24
N LEU A 265 1.47 2.83 6.97
CA LEU A 265 1.15 3.11 8.36
C LEU A 265 0.61 4.53 8.52
N VAL A 266 -0.57 4.63 9.14
CA VAL A 266 -1.15 5.92 9.58
C VAL A 266 -1.29 5.90 11.09
N ILE A 267 -0.85 6.96 11.74
CA ILE A 267 -0.92 7.15 13.21
C ILE A 267 -1.62 8.47 13.54
N GLU A 268 -2.51 8.42 14.54
CA GLU A 268 -3.19 9.56 15.14
C GLU A 268 -2.72 9.82 16.59
#